data_c8bc7e34e314098a4d75e5ad7a3e556b
#
_entry.id   c8bc7e34e314098a4d75e5ad7a3e556b
#
_cell.length_a   1.000
_cell.length_b   1.000
_cell.length_c   1.000
_cell.angle_alpha   90.00
_cell.angle_beta   90.00
_cell.angle_gamma   90.00
#
_symmetry.space_group_name_H-M   'P 1'
#
loop_
_entity.id
_entity.type
_entity.pdbx_description
1 polymer ?
#
loop_
_entity_poly.entity_id
_entity_poly.type
_entity_poly.pdbx_seq_one_letter_code
_entity_poly.pdbx_strand_id
1 'polypeptide(L)'
;MSLPIRNDSARHRDAEQPLAGDLALRRARLHEFCGPARVMLAALVMAKSRGPVVWIRPGWWPERLNAAGLQPIANPSRLLLVRADRDEAALWAAEEVLRSGTVPLVIAETAAAPGLTPIRRLHLAAEAGAEAARRDGGTAPLGLLLLPGQGGAPGVESRWHLAPAPSRSLLWSGGEIWTLTRLRARLAPPARWHLTHEPHGAERLEPLAAPD
;
A
#
# COMPACT_ATOMS: atom_id res chain seq x y z
N MET A 1 8.82 35.61 25.28
CA MET A 1 8.11 35.22 24.02
C MET A 1 8.53 33.80 23.70
N SER A 2 7.74 32.80 24.16
CA SER A 2 8.07 31.37 24.06
C SER A 2 7.61 30.88 22.69
N LEU A 3 8.54 30.37 21.89
CA LEU A 3 8.24 29.69 20.63
C LEU A 3 7.52 28.35 20.93
N PRO A 4 6.44 28.03 20.26
CA PRO A 4 5.76 26.75 20.47
C PRO A 4 6.68 25.62 20.02
N ILE A 5 6.97 24.67 20.92
CA ILE A 5 7.63 23.39 20.62
C ILE A 5 6.69 22.65 19.68
N ARG A 6 6.98 22.69 18.39
CA ARG A 6 6.25 21.92 17.39
C ARG A 6 6.50 20.45 17.62
N ASN A 7 5.44 19.73 17.97
CA ASN A 7 5.39 18.34 18.36
C ASN A 7 6.00 17.42 17.26
N ASP A 8 7.20 16.91 17.51
CA ASP A 8 7.95 16.03 16.59
C ASP A 8 7.20 14.72 16.30
N SER A 9 6.38 14.27 17.26
CA SER A 9 5.52 13.08 17.13
C SER A 9 4.39 13.25 16.10
N ALA A 10 3.92 14.46 15.84
CA ALA A 10 2.92 14.73 14.81
C ALA A 10 3.55 14.67 13.41
N ARG A 11 4.75 15.25 13.25
CA ARG A 11 5.50 15.20 11.98
C ARG A 11 5.89 13.77 11.60
N HIS A 12 6.22 12.93 12.57
CA HIS A 12 6.57 11.53 12.33
C HIS A 12 5.35 10.73 11.85
N ARG A 13 4.17 10.96 12.43
CA ARG A 13 2.90 10.34 12.02
C ARG A 13 2.45 10.75 10.62
N ASP A 14 2.74 11.98 10.19
CA ASP A 14 2.42 12.45 8.84
C ASP A 14 3.39 11.90 7.77
N ALA A 15 4.56 11.41 8.19
CA ALA A 15 5.56 10.81 7.29
C ALA A 15 5.30 9.34 7.00
N GLU A 16 4.38 8.69 7.73
CA GLU A 16 4.10 7.27 7.65
C GLU A 16 2.61 6.96 7.46
N GLN A 17 2.34 5.86 6.77
CA GLN A 17 1.02 5.28 6.59
C GLN A 17 0.95 3.95 7.33
N PRO A 18 0.03 3.75 8.29
CA PRO A 18 -0.14 2.47 8.95
C PRO A 18 -0.43 1.34 7.95
N LEU A 19 0.24 0.21 8.11
CA LEU A 19 0.03 -1.01 7.33
C LEU A 19 -0.77 -2.05 8.14
N ALA A 20 -0.18 -2.61 9.18
CA ALA A 20 -0.82 -3.57 10.08
C ALA A 20 -0.12 -3.55 11.43
N GLY A 21 -0.84 -3.56 12.55
CA GLY A 21 -0.24 -3.42 13.88
C GLY A 21 0.69 -2.20 13.95
N ASP A 22 1.93 -2.42 14.38
CA ASP A 22 2.98 -1.39 14.46
C ASP A 22 3.75 -1.18 13.13
N LEU A 23 3.39 -1.93 12.09
CA LEU A 23 4.03 -1.80 10.79
C LEU A 23 3.48 -0.60 10.03
N ALA A 24 4.39 0.16 9.42
CA ALA A 24 4.04 1.33 8.64
C ALA A 24 4.83 1.42 7.33
N LEU A 25 4.29 2.17 6.39
CA LEU A 25 4.86 2.48 5.08
C LEU A 25 5.27 3.95 5.05
N ARG A 26 6.49 4.22 4.64
CA ARG A 26 7.00 5.57 4.48
C ARG A 26 6.29 6.30 3.34
N ARG A 27 5.69 7.44 3.61
CA ARG A 27 5.08 8.31 2.58
C ARG A 27 6.14 8.95 1.68
N ALA A 28 5.71 9.53 0.58
CA ALA A 28 6.58 10.05 -0.48
C ALA A 28 7.50 8.97 -1.09
N ARG A 29 7.06 7.71 -1.04
CA ARG A 29 7.78 6.53 -1.55
C ARG A 29 6.84 5.59 -2.28
N LEU A 30 7.45 4.69 -3.06
CA LEU A 30 6.78 3.58 -3.71
C LEU A 30 7.08 2.28 -2.98
N HIS A 31 6.03 1.56 -2.62
CA HIS A 31 6.11 0.23 -2.03
C HIS A 31 5.48 -0.79 -2.98
N GLU A 32 5.95 -2.01 -2.93
CA GLU A 32 5.44 -3.11 -3.74
C GLU A 32 4.65 -4.09 -2.88
N PHE A 33 3.45 -4.42 -3.34
CA PHE A 33 2.60 -5.47 -2.77
C PHE A 33 2.45 -6.60 -3.77
N CYS A 34 2.69 -7.83 -3.34
CA CYS A 34 2.63 -9.01 -4.19
C CYS A 34 1.93 -10.18 -3.48
N GLY A 35 1.83 -11.30 -4.16
CA GLY A 35 1.12 -12.47 -3.68
C GLY A 35 -0.36 -12.51 -4.06
N PRO A 36 -1.03 -13.63 -3.75
CA PRO A 36 -2.43 -13.84 -4.14
C PRO A 36 -3.40 -12.88 -3.46
N ALA A 37 -3.08 -12.38 -2.25
CA ALA A 37 -3.92 -11.47 -1.49
C ALA A 37 -3.43 -9.99 -1.54
N ARG A 38 -2.62 -9.61 -2.54
CA ARG A 38 -2.07 -8.23 -2.69
C ARG A 38 -3.15 -7.14 -2.73
N VAL A 39 -4.30 -7.43 -3.33
CA VAL A 39 -5.45 -6.52 -3.39
C VAL A 39 -6.03 -6.30 -2.00
N MET A 40 -6.15 -7.35 -1.20
CA MET A 40 -6.59 -7.27 0.20
C MET A 40 -5.62 -6.40 1.02
N LEU A 41 -4.31 -6.58 0.83
CA LEU A 41 -3.31 -5.77 1.54
C LEU A 41 -3.43 -4.28 1.18
N ALA A 42 -3.69 -3.96 -0.08
CA ALA A 42 -3.94 -2.59 -0.52
C ALA A 42 -5.24 -2.01 0.07
N ALA A 43 -6.29 -2.83 0.18
CA ALA A 43 -7.56 -2.46 0.81
C ALA A 43 -7.37 -2.12 2.31
N LEU A 44 -6.56 -2.88 3.04
CA LEU A 44 -6.22 -2.60 4.44
C LEU A 44 -5.48 -1.24 4.60
N VAL A 45 -4.56 -0.93 3.70
CA VAL A 45 -3.91 0.40 3.69
C VAL A 45 -4.92 1.49 3.35
N MET A 46 -5.81 1.25 2.38
CA MET A 46 -6.87 2.20 2.03
C MET A 46 -7.80 2.48 3.22
N ALA A 47 -8.17 1.47 4.01
CA ALA A 47 -9.01 1.61 5.20
C ALA A 47 -8.41 2.60 6.22
N LYS A 48 -7.08 2.57 6.38
CA LYS A 48 -6.33 3.41 7.32
C LYS A 48 -5.87 4.75 6.73
N SER A 49 -6.01 4.94 5.42
CA SER A 49 -5.72 6.20 4.75
C SER A 49 -6.90 7.16 4.82
N ARG A 50 -6.65 8.45 4.60
CA ARG A 50 -7.69 9.49 4.48
C ARG A 50 -7.68 10.09 3.08
N GLY A 51 -8.78 10.73 2.70
CA GLY A 51 -8.92 11.40 1.39
C GLY A 51 -9.17 10.45 0.22
N PRO A 52 -9.12 10.93 -1.03
CA PRO A 52 -9.35 10.15 -2.22
C PRO A 52 -8.24 9.11 -2.44
N VAL A 53 -8.58 8.05 -3.16
CA VAL A 53 -7.67 6.99 -3.58
C VAL A 53 -7.78 6.82 -5.09
N VAL A 54 -6.69 6.95 -5.80
CA VAL A 54 -6.64 6.60 -7.21
C VAL A 54 -6.12 5.17 -7.35
N TRP A 55 -6.92 4.32 -7.99
CA TRP A 55 -6.56 2.92 -8.27
C TRP A 55 -6.53 2.68 -9.77
N ILE A 56 -5.34 2.47 -10.29
CA ILE A 56 -5.05 2.31 -11.71
C ILE A 56 -4.88 0.83 -11.99
N ARG A 57 -5.63 0.29 -12.95
CA ARG A 57 -5.65 -1.15 -13.28
C ARG A 57 -5.52 -1.38 -14.77
N PRO A 58 -4.96 -2.54 -15.16
CA PRO A 58 -5.04 -3.00 -16.54
C PRO A 58 -6.48 -3.17 -17.00
N GLY A 59 -6.83 -2.54 -18.12
CA GLY A 59 -8.19 -2.58 -18.68
C GLY A 59 -8.58 -3.94 -19.25
N TRP A 60 -7.58 -4.75 -19.61
CA TRP A 60 -7.74 -6.10 -20.21
C TRP A 60 -7.87 -7.22 -19.16
N TRP A 61 -7.62 -6.96 -17.89
CA TRP A 61 -7.81 -7.98 -16.85
C TRP A 61 -9.29 -8.27 -16.67
N PRO A 62 -9.67 -9.60 -16.65
CA PRO A 62 -11.06 -9.98 -16.44
C PRO A 62 -11.53 -9.68 -15.01
N GLU A 63 -10.63 -9.77 -14.02
CA GLU A 63 -10.94 -9.49 -12.63
C GLU A 63 -11.26 -8.00 -12.46
N ARG A 64 -12.28 -7.72 -11.67
CA ARG A 64 -12.69 -6.37 -11.33
C ARG A 64 -12.71 -6.18 -9.82
N LEU A 65 -12.38 -4.97 -9.38
CA LEU A 65 -12.62 -4.61 -7.99
C LEU A 65 -14.13 -4.64 -7.72
N ASN A 66 -14.52 -5.46 -6.76
CA ASN A 66 -15.90 -5.54 -6.31
C ASN A 66 -16.12 -4.55 -5.15
N ALA A 67 -16.90 -3.50 -5.38
CA ALA A 67 -17.18 -2.48 -4.36
C ALA A 67 -17.90 -3.09 -3.14
N ALA A 68 -18.80 -4.06 -3.34
CA ALA A 68 -19.47 -4.73 -2.22
C ALA A 68 -18.50 -5.59 -1.40
N GLY A 69 -17.53 -6.25 -2.04
CA GLY A 69 -16.48 -6.99 -1.34
C GLY A 69 -15.44 -6.09 -0.65
N LEU A 70 -15.27 -4.86 -1.13
CA LEU A 70 -14.37 -3.89 -0.51
C LEU A 70 -15.00 -3.18 0.70
N GLN A 71 -16.32 -2.96 0.68
CA GLN A 71 -17.05 -2.18 1.68
C GLN A 71 -16.84 -2.63 3.14
N PRO A 72 -16.74 -3.93 3.48
CA PRO A 72 -16.45 -4.35 4.84
C PRO A 72 -15.05 -3.96 5.35
N ILE A 73 -14.13 -3.65 4.43
CA ILE A 73 -12.72 -3.36 4.74
C ILE A 73 -12.45 -1.87 4.64
N ALA A 74 -12.84 -1.24 3.53
CA ALA A 74 -12.56 0.14 3.22
C ALA A 74 -13.72 0.78 2.46
N ASN A 75 -13.97 2.06 2.68
CA ASN A 75 -15.06 2.79 2.02
C ASN A 75 -14.79 2.95 0.51
N PRO A 76 -15.56 2.27 -0.39
CA PRO A 76 -15.33 2.31 -1.82
C PRO A 76 -15.70 3.67 -2.46
N SER A 77 -16.48 4.53 -1.80
CA SER A 77 -16.84 5.85 -2.35
C SER A 77 -15.66 6.79 -2.52
N ARG A 78 -14.52 6.46 -1.91
CA ARG A 78 -13.26 7.21 -2.02
C ARG A 78 -12.45 6.85 -3.26
N LEU A 79 -12.83 5.78 -3.97
CA LEU A 79 -12.08 5.25 -5.11
C LEU A 79 -12.36 6.03 -6.38
N LEU A 80 -11.28 6.43 -7.04
CA LEU A 80 -11.23 6.85 -8.43
C LEU A 80 -10.54 5.74 -9.23
N LEU A 81 -11.32 4.98 -9.98
CA LEU A 81 -10.81 3.87 -10.79
C LEU A 81 -10.35 4.38 -12.15
N VAL A 82 -9.09 4.12 -12.47
CA VAL A 82 -8.49 4.41 -13.77
C VAL A 82 -8.17 3.10 -14.48
N ARG A 83 -8.59 2.97 -15.73
CA ARG A 83 -8.28 1.81 -16.59
C ARG A 83 -7.18 2.21 -17.56
N ALA A 84 -6.10 1.45 -17.57
CA ALA A 84 -4.97 1.63 -18.45
C ALA A 84 -4.93 0.51 -19.49
N ASP A 85 -4.61 0.85 -20.74
CA ASP A 85 -4.56 -0.13 -21.83
C ASP A 85 -3.28 -0.96 -21.84
N ARG A 86 -2.26 -0.54 -21.12
CA ARG A 86 -0.96 -1.21 -20.98
C ARG A 86 -0.24 -0.78 -19.70
N ASP A 87 0.73 -1.56 -19.26
CA ASP A 87 1.47 -1.33 -18.02
C ASP A 87 2.19 0.03 -18.01
N GLU A 88 2.75 0.47 -19.15
CA GLU A 88 3.42 1.78 -19.25
C GLU A 88 2.45 2.93 -19.04
N ALA A 89 1.21 2.81 -19.55
CA ALA A 89 0.18 3.82 -19.33
C ALA A 89 -0.26 3.86 -17.86
N ALA A 90 -0.33 2.69 -17.21
CA ALA A 90 -0.63 2.62 -15.77
C ALA A 90 0.45 3.30 -14.94
N LEU A 91 1.73 3.06 -15.25
CA LEU A 91 2.86 3.67 -14.55
C LEU A 91 2.92 5.18 -14.80
N TRP A 92 2.67 5.61 -16.04
CA TRP A 92 2.60 7.05 -16.38
C TRP A 92 1.48 7.75 -15.62
N ALA A 93 0.26 7.18 -15.61
CA ALA A 93 -0.85 7.74 -14.86
C ALA A 93 -0.54 7.83 -13.35
N ALA A 94 0.09 6.79 -12.79
CA ALA A 94 0.51 6.79 -11.38
C ALA A 94 1.54 7.89 -11.10
N GLU A 95 2.49 8.12 -12.02
CA GLU A 95 3.51 9.18 -11.92
C GLU A 95 2.85 10.56 -11.87
N GLU A 96 1.91 10.85 -12.77
CA GLU A 96 1.22 12.15 -12.81
C GLU A 96 0.38 12.39 -11.55
N VAL A 97 -0.36 11.37 -11.08
CA VAL A 97 -1.16 11.49 -9.85
C VAL A 97 -0.26 11.67 -8.62
N LEU A 98 0.84 10.91 -8.50
CA LEU A 98 1.81 11.08 -7.41
C LEU A 98 2.42 12.48 -7.42
N ARG A 99 2.83 12.98 -8.61
CA ARG A 99 3.46 14.30 -8.76
C ARG A 99 2.54 15.44 -8.36
N SER A 100 1.24 15.32 -8.59
CA SER A 100 0.28 16.35 -8.23
C SER A 100 0.23 16.65 -6.72
N GLY A 101 0.50 15.67 -5.88
CA GLY A 101 0.42 15.78 -4.42
C GLY A 101 -1.00 15.88 -3.86
N THR A 102 -2.04 15.88 -4.72
CA THR A 102 -3.44 16.05 -4.29
C THR A 102 -4.09 14.76 -3.80
N VAL A 103 -3.55 13.60 -4.20
CA VAL A 103 -4.08 12.28 -3.85
C VAL A 103 -3.15 11.59 -2.87
N PRO A 104 -3.57 11.34 -1.63
CA PRO A 104 -2.71 10.78 -0.58
C PRO A 104 -2.39 9.29 -0.75
N LEU A 105 -3.16 8.55 -1.57
CA LEU A 105 -2.91 7.13 -1.86
C LEU A 105 -3.13 6.83 -3.34
N VAL A 106 -2.06 6.37 -3.99
CA VAL A 106 -2.07 5.97 -5.42
C VAL A 106 -1.68 4.50 -5.49
N ILE A 107 -2.55 3.70 -6.08
CA ILE A 107 -2.37 2.25 -6.27
C ILE A 107 -2.31 1.98 -7.76
N ALA A 108 -1.24 1.34 -8.23
CA ALA A 108 -1.09 0.92 -9.62
C ALA A 108 -0.88 -0.59 -9.70
N GLU A 109 -1.66 -1.26 -10.53
CA GLU A 109 -1.48 -2.68 -10.86
C GLU A 109 -0.81 -2.82 -12.20
N THR A 110 0.19 -3.70 -12.31
CA THR A 110 0.85 -4.07 -13.57
C THR A 110 0.97 -5.58 -13.68
N ALA A 111 0.95 -6.10 -14.91
CA ALA A 111 1.05 -7.53 -15.19
C ALA A 111 2.48 -8.06 -14.96
N ALA A 112 3.49 -7.21 -15.18
CA ALA A 112 4.88 -7.54 -15.00
C ALA A 112 5.59 -6.51 -14.12
N ALA A 113 6.69 -6.93 -13.49
CA ALA A 113 7.53 -6.04 -12.71
C ALA A 113 8.22 -5.01 -13.63
N PRO A 114 8.02 -3.70 -13.41
CA PRO A 114 8.70 -2.67 -14.19
C PRO A 114 10.20 -2.63 -13.87
N GLY A 115 10.98 -2.13 -14.82
CA GLY A 115 12.42 -1.91 -14.62
C GLY A 115 12.73 -0.78 -13.64
N LEU A 116 14.03 -0.56 -13.41
CA LEU A 116 14.49 0.43 -12.43
C LEU A 116 14.13 1.88 -12.80
N THR A 117 14.13 2.22 -14.08
CA THR A 117 13.86 3.60 -14.54
C THR A 117 12.45 4.06 -14.22
N PRO A 118 11.37 3.32 -14.56
CA PRO A 118 10.01 3.67 -14.12
C PRO A 118 9.89 3.78 -12.60
N ILE A 119 10.50 2.88 -11.83
CA ILE A 119 10.44 2.92 -10.37
C ILE A 119 11.09 4.20 -9.82
N ARG A 120 12.25 4.61 -10.35
CA ARG A 120 12.89 5.87 -9.96
C ARG A 120 12.03 7.09 -10.28
N ARG A 121 11.37 7.10 -11.44
CA ARG A 121 10.44 8.19 -11.83
C ARG A 121 9.27 8.29 -10.86
N LEU A 122 8.67 7.17 -10.45
CA LEU A 122 7.59 7.14 -9.46
C LEU A 122 8.04 7.64 -8.08
N HIS A 123 9.26 7.32 -7.64
CA HIS A 123 9.82 7.87 -6.41
C HIS A 123 9.99 9.40 -6.49
N LEU A 124 10.59 9.90 -7.57
CA LEU A 124 10.75 11.33 -7.78
C LEU A 124 9.41 12.07 -7.86
N ALA A 125 8.42 11.45 -8.52
CA ALA A 125 7.07 11.99 -8.57
C ALA A 125 6.42 12.06 -7.17
N ALA A 126 6.57 11.01 -6.36
CA ALA A 126 6.06 11.00 -4.99
C ALA A 126 6.76 12.05 -4.09
N GLU A 127 8.06 12.26 -4.27
CA GLU A 127 8.84 13.31 -3.57
C GLU A 127 8.36 14.71 -3.97
N ALA A 128 8.22 14.97 -5.29
CA ALA A 128 7.69 16.24 -5.79
C ALA A 128 6.25 16.50 -5.30
N GLY A 129 5.41 15.46 -5.32
CA GLY A 129 4.04 15.53 -4.79
C GLY A 129 4.00 15.79 -3.29
N ALA A 130 4.95 15.27 -2.52
CA ALA A 130 5.03 15.57 -1.08
C ALA A 130 5.39 17.04 -0.81
N GLU A 131 6.19 17.65 -1.66
CA GLU A 131 6.48 19.09 -1.59
C GLU A 131 5.24 19.93 -1.97
N ALA A 132 4.51 19.52 -3.00
CA ALA A 132 3.26 20.16 -3.39
C ALA A 132 2.20 20.06 -2.27
N ALA A 133 1.95 18.85 -1.77
CA ALA A 133 1.02 18.61 -0.67
C ALA A 133 1.36 19.44 0.59
N ARG A 134 2.65 19.57 0.92
CA ARG A 134 3.09 20.36 2.08
C ARG A 134 2.77 21.84 1.93
N ARG A 135 2.88 22.40 0.72
CA ARG A 135 2.50 23.79 0.44
C ARG A 135 1.01 24.05 0.67
N ASP A 136 0.19 23.05 0.31
CA ASP A 136 -1.27 23.14 0.37
C ASP A 136 -1.85 22.62 1.71
N GLY A 137 -1.00 22.26 2.67
CA GLY A 137 -1.42 21.70 3.97
C GLY A 137 -1.99 20.27 3.88
N GLY A 138 -1.73 19.59 2.77
CA GLY A 138 -2.17 18.21 2.49
C GLY A 138 -1.23 17.14 3.03
N THR A 139 -1.58 15.89 2.77
CA THR A 139 -0.81 14.70 3.18
C THR A 139 0.09 14.25 2.03
N ALA A 140 1.36 13.99 2.30
CA ALA A 140 2.29 13.46 1.31
C ALA A 140 1.76 12.17 0.66
N PRO A 141 1.85 12.00 -0.67
CA PRO A 141 1.34 10.83 -1.37
C PRO A 141 2.11 9.57 -1.00
N LEU A 142 1.40 8.43 -1.02
CA LEU A 142 1.94 7.10 -0.93
C LEU A 142 1.67 6.37 -2.24
N GLY A 143 2.70 5.77 -2.85
CA GLY A 143 2.57 4.91 -4.01
C GLY A 143 2.58 3.43 -3.62
N LEU A 144 1.62 2.66 -4.09
CA LEU A 144 1.57 1.20 -4.01
C LEU A 144 1.60 0.61 -5.42
N LEU A 145 2.56 -0.26 -5.68
CA LEU A 145 2.64 -1.05 -6.91
C LEU A 145 2.21 -2.49 -6.61
N LEU A 146 1.15 -2.95 -7.23
CA LEU A 146 0.64 -4.30 -7.06
C LEU A 146 1.12 -5.20 -8.20
N LEU A 147 1.81 -6.27 -7.86
CA LEU A 147 2.37 -7.24 -8.80
C LEU A 147 1.89 -8.66 -8.50
N PRO A 148 1.70 -9.49 -9.53
CA PRO A 148 1.43 -10.91 -9.33
C PRO A 148 2.65 -11.66 -8.76
N GLY A 149 2.43 -12.89 -8.29
CA GLY A 149 3.47 -13.81 -7.84
C GLY A 149 4.28 -13.26 -6.66
N GLN A 150 5.59 -13.27 -6.78
CA GLN A 150 6.52 -12.79 -5.74
C GLN A 150 6.95 -11.33 -5.94
N GLY A 151 6.37 -10.65 -6.92
CA GLY A 151 6.77 -9.31 -7.29
C GLY A 151 8.10 -9.28 -8.04
N GLY A 152 8.90 -8.23 -7.87
CA GLY A 152 10.23 -8.16 -8.49
C GLY A 152 10.70 -6.77 -8.88
N ALA A 153 9.92 -5.72 -8.67
CA ALA A 153 10.31 -4.36 -9.05
C ALA A 153 11.58 -3.91 -8.31
N PRO A 154 12.65 -3.52 -9.02
CA PRO A 154 13.90 -3.09 -8.39
C PRO A 154 13.72 -1.68 -7.78
N GLY A 155 14.40 -1.41 -6.67
CA GLY A 155 14.52 -0.05 -6.12
C GLY A 155 13.30 0.45 -5.32
N VAL A 156 12.24 -0.35 -5.14
CA VAL A 156 11.13 -0.01 -4.25
C VAL A 156 11.59 0.16 -2.80
N GLU A 157 10.90 0.99 -2.04
CA GLU A 157 11.22 1.25 -0.63
C GLU A 157 11.07 -0.01 0.22
N SER A 158 9.97 -0.76 0.02
CA SER A 158 9.77 -2.07 0.60
C SER A 158 8.90 -2.96 -0.30
N ARG A 159 9.02 -4.29 -0.12
CA ARG A 159 8.19 -5.29 -0.79
C ARG A 159 7.53 -6.17 0.25
N TRP A 160 6.21 -6.32 0.10
CA TRP A 160 5.37 -7.07 0.99
C TRP A 160 4.56 -8.10 0.22
N HIS A 161 4.55 -9.32 0.72
CA HIS A 161 3.78 -10.42 0.16
C HIS A 161 2.68 -10.82 1.13
N LEU A 162 1.45 -10.93 0.63
CA LEU A 162 0.31 -11.43 1.41
C LEU A 162 -0.26 -12.68 0.74
N ALA A 163 -0.37 -13.74 1.53
CA ALA A 163 -0.97 -15.00 1.10
C ALA A 163 -1.93 -15.54 2.18
N PRO A 164 -3.00 -16.25 1.80
CA PRO A 164 -3.82 -16.97 2.77
C PRO A 164 -2.97 -17.94 3.58
N ALA A 165 -3.24 -18.03 4.88
CA ALA A 165 -2.63 -19.01 5.75
C ALA A 165 -3.62 -20.14 6.06
N PRO A 166 -3.14 -21.38 6.27
CA PRO A 166 -4.01 -22.46 6.73
C PRO A 166 -4.65 -22.10 8.06
N SER A 167 -5.94 -22.36 8.21
CA SER A 167 -6.62 -22.22 9.50
C SER A 167 -6.01 -23.22 10.49
N ARG A 168 -5.58 -22.75 11.66
CA ARG A 168 -4.97 -23.59 12.71
C ARG A 168 -5.98 -24.43 13.48
N SER A 169 -7.28 -24.20 13.31
CA SER A 169 -8.32 -24.91 14.04
C SER A 169 -9.59 -24.99 13.22
N LEU A 170 -10.22 -26.16 13.19
CA LEU A 170 -11.58 -26.37 12.68
C LEU A 170 -12.65 -25.62 13.51
N LEU A 171 -12.26 -25.13 14.69
CA LEU A 171 -13.13 -24.40 15.63
C LEU A 171 -12.86 -22.88 15.61
N TRP A 172 -12.02 -22.39 14.68
CA TRP A 172 -11.73 -20.97 14.56
C TRP A 172 -12.93 -20.22 13.94
N SER A 173 -13.66 -19.49 14.78
CA SER A 173 -14.78 -18.64 14.35
C SER A 173 -14.38 -17.17 14.11
N GLY A 174 -13.08 -16.86 14.12
CA GLY A 174 -12.56 -15.50 14.29
C GLY A 174 -11.88 -14.88 13.07
N GLY A 175 -12.43 -15.00 11.86
CA GLY A 175 -11.94 -14.24 10.73
C GLY A 175 -10.91 -14.95 9.84
N GLU A 176 -10.46 -14.28 8.79
CA GLU A 176 -9.50 -14.80 7.83
C GLU A 176 -8.06 -14.58 8.35
N ILE A 177 -7.21 -15.58 8.14
CA ILE A 177 -5.79 -15.54 8.52
C ILE A 177 -4.93 -15.49 7.27
N TRP A 178 -3.97 -14.59 7.26
CA TRP A 178 -2.97 -14.47 6.20
C TRP A 178 -1.56 -14.55 6.76
N THR A 179 -0.63 -14.95 5.91
CA THR A 179 0.79 -14.76 6.16
C THR A 179 1.22 -13.47 5.45
N LEU A 180 1.59 -12.46 6.24
CA LEU A 180 2.22 -11.24 5.78
C LEU A 180 3.74 -11.42 5.84
N THR A 181 4.43 -11.21 4.73
CA THR A 181 5.88 -11.32 4.65
C THR A 181 6.48 -10.02 4.13
N ARG A 182 7.38 -9.42 4.88
CA ARG A 182 8.26 -8.38 4.38
C ARG A 182 9.44 -9.04 3.67
N LEU A 183 9.35 -9.11 2.34
CA LEU A 183 10.40 -9.72 1.51
C LEU A 183 11.64 -8.84 1.45
N ARG A 184 11.44 -7.51 1.49
CA ARG A 184 12.51 -6.52 1.43
C ARG A 184 12.05 -5.19 2.05
N ALA A 185 12.97 -4.48 2.71
CA ALA A 185 12.84 -3.06 3.02
C ALA A 185 14.23 -2.43 3.13
N ARG A 186 14.29 -1.10 2.93
CA ARG A 186 15.58 -0.37 3.07
C ARG A 186 16.12 -0.37 4.48
N LEU A 187 15.22 -0.23 5.45
CA LEU A 187 15.57 0.03 6.85
C LEU A 187 15.23 -1.12 7.79
N ALA A 188 14.81 -2.27 7.27
CA ALA A 188 14.42 -3.39 8.12
C ALA A 188 14.69 -4.73 7.41
N PRO A 189 15.08 -5.79 8.16
CA PRO A 189 15.32 -7.11 7.60
C PRO A 189 14.02 -7.77 7.12
N PRO A 190 14.11 -8.81 6.29
CA PRO A 190 12.97 -9.70 6.01
C PRO A 190 12.34 -10.22 7.31
N ALA A 191 11.02 -10.33 7.33
CA ALA A 191 10.28 -10.80 8.49
C ALA A 191 8.90 -11.31 8.08
N ARG A 192 8.25 -12.10 8.94
CA ARG A 192 6.96 -12.74 8.68
C ARG A 192 6.04 -12.60 9.87
N TRP A 193 4.75 -12.50 9.61
CA TRP A 193 3.68 -12.41 10.59
C TRP A 193 2.46 -13.19 10.17
N HIS A 194 1.68 -13.68 11.12
CA HIS A 194 0.28 -13.95 10.90
C HIS A 194 -0.49 -12.64 11.04
N LEU A 195 -1.28 -12.32 10.03
CA LEU A 195 -2.21 -11.21 10.03
C LEU A 195 -3.63 -11.79 10.13
N THR A 196 -4.36 -11.41 11.14
CA THR A 196 -5.77 -11.75 11.32
C THR A 196 -6.58 -10.47 11.21
N HIS A 197 -7.63 -10.51 10.41
CA HIS A 197 -8.61 -9.43 10.31
C HIS A 197 -9.94 -9.93 10.86
N GLU A 198 -10.40 -9.35 11.97
CA GLU A 198 -11.66 -9.71 12.58
C GLU A 198 -12.83 -8.97 11.91
N PRO A 199 -14.05 -9.56 11.88
CA PRO A 199 -15.26 -8.83 11.51
C PRO A 199 -15.38 -7.61 12.42
N HIS A 200 -15.49 -6.41 11.83
CA HIS A 200 -15.52 -5.10 12.49
C HIS A 200 -14.16 -4.36 12.61
N GLY A 201 -13.14 -4.81 11.88
CA GLY A 201 -11.96 -4.00 11.59
C GLY A 201 -10.79 -4.10 12.56
N ALA A 202 -10.86 -4.96 13.58
CA ALA A 202 -9.68 -5.22 14.41
C ALA A 202 -8.68 -6.10 13.65
N GLU A 203 -7.44 -5.64 13.58
CA GLU A 203 -6.34 -6.41 13.01
C GLU A 203 -5.40 -6.85 14.14
N ARG A 204 -5.00 -8.12 14.10
CA ARG A 204 -3.96 -8.65 14.97
C ARG A 204 -2.78 -9.10 14.13
N LEU A 205 -1.61 -8.71 14.57
CA LEU A 205 -0.34 -9.07 13.93
C LEU A 205 0.50 -9.88 14.92
N GLU A 206 0.77 -11.14 14.59
CA GLU A 206 1.57 -12.04 15.42
C GLU A 206 2.87 -12.38 14.67
N PRO A 207 4.06 -12.09 15.25
CA PRO A 207 5.32 -12.44 14.61
C PRO A 207 5.46 -13.95 14.42
N LEU A 208 5.97 -14.35 13.26
CA LEU A 208 6.40 -15.72 12.99
C LEU A 208 7.91 -15.80 13.08
N ALA A 209 8.41 -16.94 13.57
CA ALA A 209 9.84 -17.22 13.51
C ALA A 209 10.36 -17.08 12.07
N ALA A 210 11.58 -16.57 11.92
CA ALA A 210 12.22 -16.56 10.61
C ALA A 210 12.31 -18.01 10.11
N PRO A 211 12.11 -18.28 8.81
CA PRO A 211 12.44 -19.57 8.25
C PRO A 211 13.95 -19.79 8.42
N ASP A 212 14.31 -20.98 8.88
CA ASP A 212 15.70 -21.46 8.93
C ASP A 212 16.32 -21.46 7.52
#